data_82767a4bb01a0b9bc600fb4d28ed7643
#
_entry.id   82767a4bb01a0b9bc600fb4d28ed7643
#
_cell.length_a   1.000
_cell.length_b   1.000
_cell.length_c   1.000
_cell.angle_alpha   90.00
_cell.angle_beta   90.00
_cell.angle_gamma   90.00
#
_symmetry.space_group_name_H-M   'P 1'
#
loop_
_entity.id
_entity.type
_entity.pdbx_description
1 polymer ?
#
loop_
_entity_poly.entity_id
_entity_poly.type
_entity_poly.pdbx_seq_one_letter_code
_entity_poly.pdbx_strand_id
1 'polypeptide(L)'
;KILSDRKIDAIDVSSACYDTFNYWLEPTTFTPGWRKYLAAEVKKVVDIPVLAANLIRSPEQAEKQLEEGTQDFVSLGRPLIADPHWVEKVEQGKENTIKRCICCLYCFESMEENAYKYTHGKCSVNPFVGRESQILDRNGRGDKVVIIGAGVSGLTAAELLSKRGFDVTVLEKEAQPGGQINLAKMPPNKEKLAWCVEDLITNAKLAGAEIEYYTTALKSRIEQYSPKYVIC
;
A
#
# COMPACT_ATOMS: atom_id res chain seq x y z
N LYS A 1 -31.34 -10.81 -12.66
CA LYS A 1 -32.81 -10.63 -12.57
C LYS A 1 -33.46 -11.65 -11.67
N ILE A 2 -33.32 -12.96 -11.92
CA ILE A 2 -33.93 -14.03 -11.07
C ILE A 2 -33.62 -13.82 -9.57
N LEU A 3 -32.38 -13.47 -9.22
CA LEU A 3 -31.97 -13.20 -7.84
C LEU A 3 -32.64 -11.92 -7.28
N SER A 4 -32.69 -10.84 -8.07
CA SER A 4 -33.37 -9.61 -7.71
C SER A 4 -34.85 -9.87 -7.46
N ASP A 5 -35.51 -10.64 -8.33
CA ASP A 5 -36.94 -11.03 -8.17
C ASP A 5 -37.19 -11.86 -6.90
N ARG A 6 -36.14 -12.47 -6.33
CA ARG A 6 -36.17 -13.22 -5.04
C ARG A 6 -35.94 -12.33 -3.81
N LYS A 7 -35.92 -11.00 -4.00
CA LYS A 7 -35.80 -9.99 -2.92
C LYS A 7 -34.49 -10.11 -2.11
N ILE A 8 -33.38 -10.39 -2.79
CA ILE A 8 -32.06 -10.19 -2.18
C ILE A 8 -31.79 -8.67 -2.08
N ASP A 9 -31.00 -8.26 -1.10
CA ASP A 9 -30.77 -6.85 -0.78
C ASP A 9 -29.71 -6.19 -1.69
N ALA A 10 -28.72 -6.94 -2.15
CA ALA A 10 -27.63 -6.45 -3.00
C ALA A 10 -26.96 -7.58 -3.78
N ILE A 11 -26.19 -7.24 -4.80
CA ILE A 11 -25.36 -8.18 -5.58
C ILE A 11 -23.91 -7.71 -5.56
N ASP A 12 -22.99 -8.57 -5.14
CA ASP A 12 -21.55 -8.34 -5.32
C ASP A 12 -21.08 -9.06 -6.58
N VAL A 13 -20.58 -8.28 -7.55
CA VAL A 13 -20.14 -8.75 -8.85
C VAL A 13 -18.67 -9.09 -8.80
N SER A 14 -18.38 -10.38 -8.81
CA SER A 14 -17.04 -10.93 -8.95
C SER A 14 -16.85 -11.56 -10.34
N SER A 15 -15.62 -11.87 -10.70
CA SER A 15 -15.29 -12.51 -11.98
C SER A 15 -14.14 -13.48 -11.81
N ALA A 16 -14.05 -14.40 -12.81
CA ALA A 16 -13.03 -15.42 -12.90
C ALA A 16 -13.19 -16.56 -11.87
N CYS A 17 -12.40 -17.60 -12.06
CA CYS A 17 -12.36 -18.81 -11.24
C CYS A 17 -10.95 -19.41 -11.31
N TYR A 18 -10.75 -20.59 -10.73
CA TYR A 18 -9.45 -21.26 -10.72
C TYR A 18 -8.89 -21.52 -12.13
N ASP A 19 -9.75 -21.82 -13.12
CA ASP A 19 -9.33 -22.05 -14.49
C ASP A 19 -8.86 -20.77 -15.21
N THR A 20 -9.23 -19.60 -14.65
CA THR A 20 -8.86 -18.28 -15.16
C THR A 20 -8.14 -17.46 -14.09
N PHE A 21 -7.19 -18.08 -13.40
CA PHE A 21 -6.56 -17.59 -12.19
C PHE A 21 -5.93 -16.19 -12.32
N ASN A 22 -5.27 -15.90 -13.44
CA ASN A 22 -4.67 -14.58 -13.71
C ASN A 22 -5.70 -13.45 -13.86
N TYR A 23 -6.96 -13.76 -14.17
CA TYR A 23 -8.07 -12.80 -14.18
C TYR A 23 -8.73 -12.69 -12.79
N TRP A 24 -8.56 -13.69 -11.95
CA TRP A 24 -9.05 -13.67 -10.57
C TRP A 24 -8.14 -12.84 -9.66
N LEU A 25 -6.82 -13.06 -9.75
CA LEU A 25 -5.79 -12.36 -8.99
C LEU A 25 -4.91 -11.54 -9.93
N GLU A 26 -5.43 -10.40 -10.35
CA GLU A 26 -4.76 -9.57 -11.34
C GLU A 26 -3.38 -9.08 -10.84
N PRO A 27 -2.30 -9.41 -11.58
CA PRO A 27 -0.97 -8.87 -11.32
C PRO A 27 -0.83 -7.41 -11.79
N THR A 28 0.36 -6.86 -11.64
CA THR A 28 0.65 -5.47 -11.98
C THR A 28 0.38 -5.07 -13.43
N THR A 29 0.31 -6.03 -14.36
CA THR A 29 0.09 -5.80 -15.80
C THR A 29 -1.35 -5.38 -16.15
N PHE A 30 -2.32 -5.62 -15.26
CA PHE A 30 -3.71 -5.26 -15.53
C PHE A 30 -3.98 -3.78 -15.23
N THR A 31 -4.76 -3.17 -16.11
CA THR A 31 -5.21 -1.78 -15.94
C THR A 31 -6.23 -1.68 -14.81
N PRO A 32 -6.10 -0.72 -13.89
CA PRO A 32 -7.12 -0.47 -12.88
C PRO A 32 -8.51 -0.27 -13.51
N GLY A 33 -9.53 -0.91 -12.95
CA GLY A 33 -10.89 -0.82 -13.46
C GLY A 33 -11.19 -1.60 -14.74
N TRP A 34 -10.31 -2.44 -15.23
CA TRP A 34 -10.44 -3.13 -16.53
C TRP A 34 -11.73 -3.94 -16.70
N ARG A 35 -12.30 -4.44 -15.61
CA ARG A 35 -13.51 -5.28 -15.63
C ARG A 35 -14.77 -4.57 -15.11
N LYS A 36 -14.76 -3.23 -14.96
CA LYS A 36 -15.92 -2.47 -14.46
C LYS A 36 -17.19 -2.68 -15.28
N TYR A 37 -17.04 -3.03 -16.56
CA TYR A 37 -18.16 -3.32 -17.45
C TYR A 37 -19.05 -4.46 -16.94
N LEU A 38 -18.51 -5.43 -16.18
CA LEU A 38 -19.29 -6.54 -15.65
C LEU A 38 -20.36 -6.04 -14.65
N ALA A 39 -19.97 -5.17 -13.73
CA ALA A 39 -20.90 -4.55 -12.80
C ALA A 39 -21.91 -3.64 -13.54
N ALA A 40 -21.46 -2.86 -14.51
CA ALA A 40 -22.32 -2.02 -15.33
C ALA A 40 -23.38 -2.83 -16.09
N GLU A 41 -23.04 -4.00 -16.62
CA GLU A 41 -24.04 -4.87 -17.28
C GLU A 41 -25.06 -5.43 -16.30
N VAL A 42 -24.64 -5.77 -15.08
CA VAL A 42 -25.57 -6.20 -14.01
C VAL A 42 -26.51 -5.07 -13.64
N LYS A 43 -25.99 -3.83 -13.46
CA LYS A 43 -26.79 -2.64 -13.14
C LYS A 43 -27.92 -2.38 -14.12
N LYS A 44 -27.74 -2.69 -15.41
CA LYS A 44 -28.80 -2.50 -16.44
C LYS A 44 -30.04 -3.37 -16.23
N VAL A 45 -29.93 -4.45 -15.46
CA VAL A 45 -31.00 -5.46 -15.34
C VAL A 45 -31.51 -5.67 -13.92
N VAL A 46 -30.98 -4.92 -12.94
CA VAL A 46 -31.43 -4.98 -11.53
C VAL A 46 -31.63 -3.58 -10.96
N ASP A 47 -32.57 -3.45 -10.02
CA ASP A 47 -32.88 -2.19 -9.32
C ASP A 47 -32.30 -2.19 -7.88
N ILE A 48 -31.59 -3.24 -7.50
CA ILE A 48 -30.93 -3.38 -6.19
C ILE A 48 -29.47 -2.93 -6.27
N PRO A 49 -28.87 -2.55 -5.14
CA PRO A 49 -27.47 -2.15 -5.07
C PRO A 49 -26.50 -3.19 -5.65
N VAL A 50 -25.53 -2.70 -6.43
CA VAL A 50 -24.45 -3.52 -7.01
C VAL A 50 -23.11 -3.12 -6.41
N LEU A 51 -22.41 -4.09 -5.81
CA LEU A 51 -21.05 -3.96 -5.33
C LEU A 51 -20.08 -4.57 -6.35
N ALA A 52 -18.88 -4.05 -6.47
CA ALA A 52 -17.84 -4.69 -7.29
C ALA A 52 -16.44 -4.38 -6.80
N ALA A 53 -15.60 -5.43 -6.79
CA ALA A 53 -14.16 -5.31 -6.71
C ALA A 53 -13.58 -5.20 -8.12
N ASN A 54 -12.90 -4.11 -8.43
CA ASN A 54 -12.52 -3.79 -9.80
C ASN A 54 -11.10 -3.22 -9.92
N LEU A 55 -10.14 -3.90 -9.27
CA LEU A 55 -8.75 -3.46 -9.24
C LEU A 55 -8.62 -1.99 -8.83
N ILE A 56 -9.36 -1.58 -7.79
CA ILE A 56 -9.31 -0.22 -7.26
C ILE A 56 -7.92 0.06 -6.71
N ARG A 57 -7.32 1.20 -7.12
CA ARG A 57 -5.97 1.58 -6.74
C ARG A 57 -5.88 2.98 -6.13
N SER A 58 -6.82 3.82 -6.42
CA SER A 58 -6.88 5.17 -5.86
C SER A 58 -8.31 5.59 -5.52
N PRO A 59 -8.48 6.57 -4.62
CA PRO A 59 -9.78 7.16 -4.32
C PRO A 59 -10.46 7.76 -5.55
N GLU A 60 -9.73 8.46 -6.39
CA GLU A 60 -10.25 9.09 -7.62
C GLU A 60 -10.81 8.04 -8.59
N GLN A 61 -10.17 6.86 -8.67
CA GLN A 61 -10.70 5.75 -9.47
C GLN A 61 -12.01 5.23 -8.89
N ALA A 62 -12.10 5.11 -7.57
CA ALA A 62 -13.31 4.65 -6.88
C ALA A 62 -14.47 5.61 -7.13
N GLU A 63 -14.28 6.90 -6.86
CA GLU A 63 -15.27 7.95 -7.08
C GLU A 63 -15.73 7.98 -8.53
N LYS A 64 -14.81 8.00 -9.48
CA LYS A 64 -15.14 7.99 -10.90
C LYS A 64 -16.05 6.84 -11.31
N GLN A 65 -15.82 5.62 -10.76
CA GLN A 65 -16.67 4.47 -11.08
C GLN A 65 -18.07 4.57 -10.45
N LEU A 66 -18.20 5.21 -9.29
CA LEU A 66 -19.49 5.52 -8.68
C LEU A 66 -20.22 6.60 -9.49
N GLU A 67 -19.55 7.69 -9.88
CA GLU A 67 -20.10 8.77 -10.71
C GLU A 67 -20.55 8.27 -12.10
N GLU A 68 -19.80 7.36 -12.71
CA GLU A 68 -20.15 6.70 -13.97
C GLU A 68 -21.37 5.77 -13.84
N GLY A 69 -21.83 5.49 -12.62
CA GLY A 69 -22.95 4.58 -12.34
C GLY A 69 -22.66 3.11 -12.70
N THR A 70 -21.37 2.73 -12.73
CA THR A 70 -21.00 1.33 -13.02
C THR A 70 -21.33 0.38 -11.89
N GLN A 71 -21.39 0.90 -10.66
CA GLN A 71 -21.69 0.19 -9.42
C GLN A 71 -22.19 1.19 -8.37
N ASP A 72 -22.79 0.71 -7.29
CA ASP A 72 -23.25 1.56 -6.18
C ASP A 72 -22.27 1.58 -5.02
N PHE A 73 -21.49 0.51 -4.85
CA PHE A 73 -20.48 0.37 -3.79
C PHE A 73 -19.18 -0.19 -4.34
N VAL A 74 -18.07 0.25 -3.74
CA VAL A 74 -16.73 -0.21 -4.07
C VAL A 74 -16.29 -1.28 -3.07
N SER A 75 -15.92 -2.46 -3.57
CA SER A 75 -15.32 -3.51 -2.76
C SER A 75 -13.80 -3.42 -2.79
N LEU A 76 -13.17 -3.26 -1.61
CA LEU A 76 -11.72 -3.13 -1.45
C LEU A 76 -11.13 -4.38 -0.78
N GLY A 77 -10.29 -5.11 -1.48
CA GLY A 77 -9.52 -6.24 -0.91
C GLY A 77 -8.06 -5.84 -0.65
N ARG A 78 -7.20 -6.06 -1.64
CA ARG A 78 -5.75 -5.79 -1.53
C ARG A 78 -5.38 -4.35 -1.15
N PRO A 79 -6.13 -3.28 -1.50
CA PRO A 79 -5.87 -1.94 -0.96
C PRO A 79 -5.93 -1.88 0.56
N LEU A 80 -6.89 -2.56 1.20
CA LEU A 80 -7.00 -2.61 2.67
C LEU A 80 -5.94 -3.50 3.33
N ILE A 81 -5.40 -4.50 2.61
CA ILE A 81 -4.23 -5.25 3.09
C ILE A 81 -2.98 -4.35 3.08
N ALA A 82 -2.83 -3.52 2.05
CA ALA A 82 -1.73 -2.58 1.94
C ALA A 82 -1.84 -1.42 2.94
N ASP A 83 -3.05 -0.91 3.14
CA ASP A 83 -3.36 0.16 4.08
C ASP A 83 -4.74 -0.04 4.73
N PRO A 84 -4.82 -0.56 5.97
CA PRO A 84 -6.10 -0.79 6.63
C PRO A 84 -6.88 0.50 6.92
N HIS A 85 -6.21 1.66 6.94
CA HIS A 85 -6.81 2.98 7.15
C HIS A 85 -7.16 3.70 5.84
N TRP A 86 -7.22 2.99 4.72
CA TRP A 86 -7.43 3.59 3.40
C TRP A 86 -8.67 4.49 3.36
N VAL A 87 -9.84 3.97 3.80
CA VAL A 87 -11.09 4.72 3.81
C VAL A 87 -11.04 5.91 4.77
N GLU A 88 -10.56 5.68 6.00
CA GLU A 88 -10.38 6.73 7.00
C GLU A 88 -9.50 7.88 6.49
N LYS A 89 -8.41 7.57 5.78
CA LYS A 89 -7.53 8.58 5.18
C LYS A 89 -8.23 9.39 4.10
N VAL A 90 -9.08 8.76 3.29
CA VAL A 90 -9.90 9.45 2.29
C VAL A 90 -10.89 10.40 2.97
N GLU A 91 -11.63 9.94 3.97
CA GLU A 91 -12.56 10.76 4.74
C GLU A 91 -11.89 11.97 5.40
N GLN A 92 -10.61 11.86 5.76
CA GLN A 92 -9.82 12.93 6.37
C GLN A 92 -9.08 13.83 5.37
N GLY A 93 -9.20 13.61 4.06
CA GLY A 93 -8.44 14.35 3.05
C GLY A 93 -6.93 14.08 3.10
N LYS A 94 -6.53 12.85 3.48
CA LYS A 94 -5.13 12.41 3.65
C LYS A 94 -4.74 11.33 2.63
N GLU A 95 -5.30 11.38 1.45
CA GLU A 95 -5.10 10.38 0.38
C GLU A 95 -3.61 10.20 0.03
N ASN A 96 -2.84 11.29 0.12
CA ASN A 96 -1.40 11.28 -0.12
C ASN A 96 -0.59 10.44 0.88
N THR A 97 -1.22 9.99 1.98
CA THR A 97 -0.59 9.13 2.99
C THR A 97 -0.93 7.65 2.82
N ILE A 98 -1.78 7.32 1.85
CA ILE A 98 -2.19 5.93 1.57
C ILE A 98 -0.99 5.13 1.07
N LYS A 99 -0.77 3.94 1.66
CA LYS A 99 0.19 2.96 1.15
C LYS A 99 -0.48 2.16 0.02
N ARG A 100 -0.09 2.46 -1.22
CA ARG A 100 -0.73 1.88 -2.40
C ARG A 100 -0.33 0.44 -2.63
N CYS A 101 -1.31 -0.41 -2.93
CA CYS A 101 -1.05 -1.79 -3.32
C CYS A 101 -0.34 -1.84 -4.68
N ILE A 102 0.86 -2.41 -4.75
CA ILE A 102 1.68 -2.55 -5.95
C ILE A 102 1.34 -3.79 -6.81
N CYS A 103 0.30 -4.53 -6.48
CA CYS A 103 -0.17 -5.72 -7.19
C CYS A 103 0.88 -6.83 -7.36
N CYS A 104 1.77 -6.98 -6.40
CA CYS A 104 2.84 -7.99 -6.43
C CYS A 104 2.39 -9.42 -6.12
N LEU A 105 1.16 -9.59 -5.64
CA LEU A 105 0.53 -10.86 -5.22
C LEU A 105 1.21 -11.58 -4.05
N TYR A 106 2.20 -10.97 -3.41
CA TYR A 106 2.89 -11.57 -2.26
C TYR A 106 1.95 -11.88 -1.09
N CYS A 107 0.87 -11.09 -0.91
CA CYS A 107 -0.14 -11.38 0.10
C CYS A 107 -0.81 -12.74 -0.14
N PHE A 108 -1.10 -13.08 -1.40
CA PHE A 108 -1.68 -14.37 -1.75
C PHE A 108 -0.68 -15.52 -1.54
N GLU A 109 0.53 -15.41 -2.11
CA GLU A 109 1.61 -16.39 -1.95
C GLU A 109 1.89 -16.66 -0.47
N SER A 110 2.03 -15.60 0.34
CA SER A 110 2.31 -15.75 1.76
C SER A 110 1.14 -16.33 2.56
N MET A 111 -0.11 -16.10 2.15
CA MET A 111 -1.28 -16.73 2.79
C MET A 111 -1.31 -18.24 2.51
N GLU A 112 -1.03 -18.66 1.28
CA GLU A 112 -0.97 -20.08 0.92
C GLU A 112 0.12 -20.80 1.75
N GLU A 113 1.32 -20.24 1.81
CA GLU A 113 2.43 -20.80 2.61
C GLU A 113 2.10 -20.81 4.11
N ASN A 114 1.56 -19.73 4.63
CA ASN A 114 1.35 -19.53 6.06
C ASN A 114 0.08 -20.20 6.60
N ALA A 115 -0.90 -20.55 5.76
CA ALA A 115 -2.08 -21.28 6.16
C ALA A 115 -1.73 -22.62 6.86
N TYR A 116 -0.75 -23.32 6.33
CA TYR A 116 -0.26 -24.58 6.95
C TYR A 116 0.53 -24.36 8.24
N LYS A 117 1.02 -23.13 8.47
CA LYS A 117 1.79 -22.76 9.66
C LYS A 117 0.94 -22.06 10.73
N TYR A 118 -0.36 -21.90 10.46
CA TYR A 118 -1.30 -21.16 11.32
C TYR A 118 -0.81 -19.72 11.63
N THR A 119 -0.20 -19.06 10.64
CA THR A 119 0.29 -17.69 10.74
C THR A 119 -0.43 -16.78 9.74
N HIS A 120 -0.39 -15.47 9.98
CA HIS A 120 -1.02 -14.49 9.10
C HIS A 120 -0.28 -14.36 7.76
N GLY A 121 -1.00 -13.91 6.73
CA GLY A 121 -0.41 -13.49 5.46
C GLY A 121 0.51 -12.27 5.64
N LYS A 122 1.22 -11.90 4.59
CA LYS A 122 2.17 -10.78 4.57
C LYS A 122 1.86 -9.84 3.40
N CYS A 123 2.35 -8.62 3.47
CA CYS A 123 2.28 -7.67 2.38
C CYS A 123 3.65 -7.03 2.15
N SER A 124 4.02 -6.82 0.88
CA SER A 124 5.31 -6.20 0.54
C SER A 124 5.42 -4.73 0.95
N VAL A 125 4.29 -4.02 1.07
CA VAL A 125 4.26 -2.60 1.41
C VAL A 125 3.73 -2.31 2.81
N ASN A 126 3.12 -3.30 3.47
CA ASN A 126 2.60 -3.17 4.83
C ASN A 126 3.22 -4.24 5.75
N PRO A 127 4.19 -3.88 6.60
CA PRO A 127 4.82 -4.83 7.51
C PRO A 127 3.94 -5.25 8.70
N PHE A 128 2.76 -4.63 8.88
CA PHE A 128 1.87 -4.86 10.02
C PHE A 128 0.67 -5.77 9.72
N VAL A 129 0.58 -6.35 8.54
CA VAL A 129 -0.52 -7.28 8.20
C VAL A 129 -0.64 -8.39 9.26
N GLY A 130 -1.86 -8.56 9.79
CA GLY A 130 -2.14 -9.50 10.89
C GLY A 130 -1.63 -9.04 12.26
N ARG A 131 -1.13 -7.80 12.36
CA ARG A 131 -0.64 -7.17 13.59
C ARG A 131 -1.14 -5.74 13.74
N GLU A 132 -2.27 -5.42 13.12
CA GLU A 132 -2.84 -4.07 13.07
C GLU A 132 -3.19 -3.53 14.47
N SER A 133 -3.47 -4.43 15.41
CA SER A 133 -3.74 -4.07 16.81
C SER A 133 -2.50 -3.69 17.63
N GLN A 134 -1.29 -3.88 17.06
CA GLN A 134 -0.06 -3.50 17.76
C GLN A 134 0.08 -1.98 17.82
N ILE A 135 0.01 -1.45 19.03
CA ILE A 135 0.27 -0.04 19.28
C ILE A 135 1.78 0.18 19.36
N LEU A 136 2.27 1.15 18.60
CA LEU A 136 3.69 1.52 18.64
C LEU A 136 3.95 2.34 19.92
N ASP A 137 4.82 1.85 20.79
CA ASP A 137 5.27 2.58 21.97
C ASP A 137 6.00 3.88 21.58
N ARG A 138 5.56 5.01 22.10
CA ARG A 138 6.24 6.30 21.92
C ARG A 138 7.39 6.44 22.92
N ASN A 139 8.43 5.63 22.75
CA ASN A 139 9.57 5.52 23.66
C ASN A 139 10.85 6.21 23.17
N GLY A 140 10.79 6.92 22.04
CA GLY A 140 11.94 7.58 21.41
C GLY A 140 12.49 8.76 22.20
N ARG A 141 11.64 9.54 22.88
CA ARG A 141 12.01 10.69 23.78
C ARG A 141 12.89 11.75 23.09
N GLY A 142 12.86 11.84 21.75
CA GLY A 142 13.73 12.72 21.00
C GLY A 142 15.18 12.22 20.85
N ASP A 143 15.48 10.98 21.24
CA ASP A 143 16.79 10.39 21.01
C ASP A 143 17.13 10.37 19.51
N LYS A 144 18.33 10.82 19.16
CA LYS A 144 18.79 10.93 17.78
C LYS A 144 19.14 9.58 17.17
N VAL A 145 18.61 9.33 15.98
CA VAL A 145 18.89 8.14 15.18
C VAL A 145 19.36 8.54 13.80
N VAL A 146 20.51 8.03 13.37
CA VAL A 146 20.97 8.15 11.99
C VAL A 146 20.72 6.82 11.28
N ILE A 147 20.06 6.89 10.11
CA ILE A 147 19.81 5.74 9.25
C ILE A 147 20.65 5.86 7.99
N ILE A 148 21.35 4.80 7.61
CA ILE A 148 22.23 4.76 6.45
C ILE A 148 21.48 4.17 5.26
N GLY A 149 21.19 5.02 4.27
CA GLY A 149 20.51 4.67 3.03
C GLY A 149 19.00 4.84 3.05
N ALA A 150 18.47 5.54 2.05
CA ALA A 150 17.04 5.74 1.82
C ALA A 150 16.44 4.66 0.90
N GLY A 151 16.81 3.40 1.09
CA GLY A 151 16.14 2.25 0.50
C GLY A 151 14.83 1.94 1.23
N VAL A 152 14.10 0.91 0.78
CA VAL A 152 12.81 0.50 1.39
C VAL A 152 12.94 0.26 2.89
N SER A 153 13.99 -0.45 3.33
CA SER A 153 14.22 -0.75 4.76
C SER A 153 14.48 0.53 5.57
N GLY A 154 15.38 1.40 5.07
CA GLY A 154 15.72 2.66 5.76
C GLY A 154 14.54 3.61 5.85
N LEU A 155 13.76 3.77 4.77
CA LEU A 155 12.56 4.61 4.77
C LEU A 155 11.45 4.05 5.69
N THR A 156 11.29 2.72 5.73
CA THR A 156 10.34 2.09 6.65
C THR A 156 10.77 2.30 8.11
N ALA A 157 12.06 2.12 8.41
CA ALA A 157 12.61 2.38 9.74
C ALA A 157 12.45 3.86 10.12
N ALA A 158 12.68 4.78 9.19
CA ALA A 158 12.52 6.22 9.40
C ALA A 158 11.08 6.57 9.79
N GLU A 159 10.09 6.10 9.02
CA GLU A 159 8.67 6.30 9.35
C GLU A 159 8.34 5.78 10.75
N LEU A 160 8.72 4.52 11.04
CA LEU A 160 8.36 3.87 12.29
C LEU A 160 9.03 4.50 13.50
N LEU A 161 10.30 4.84 13.42
CA LEU A 161 11.04 5.45 14.53
C LEU A 161 10.56 6.87 14.79
N SER A 162 10.30 7.65 13.74
CA SER A 162 9.73 9.00 13.92
C SER A 162 8.35 8.94 14.60
N LYS A 163 7.48 8.02 14.20
CA LYS A 163 6.19 7.78 14.89
C LYS A 163 6.36 7.37 16.36
N ARG A 164 7.46 6.72 16.71
CA ARG A 164 7.81 6.37 18.08
C ARG A 164 8.45 7.52 18.86
N GLY A 165 8.65 8.69 18.24
CA GLY A 165 9.17 9.90 18.86
C GLY A 165 10.70 9.98 18.93
N PHE A 166 11.41 9.28 18.05
CA PHE A 166 12.83 9.50 17.81
C PHE A 166 13.05 10.68 16.87
N ASP A 167 14.18 11.35 16.99
CA ASP A 167 14.70 12.35 16.06
C ASP A 167 15.53 11.63 14.98
N VAL A 168 14.96 11.51 13.78
CA VAL A 168 15.48 10.61 12.75
C VAL A 168 16.05 11.36 11.56
N THR A 169 17.31 11.11 11.23
CA THR A 169 17.97 11.57 10.00
C THR A 169 18.38 10.37 9.14
N VAL A 170 17.97 10.37 7.87
CA VAL A 170 18.38 9.37 6.88
C VAL A 170 19.44 9.98 5.97
N LEU A 171 20.59 9.33 5.86
CA LEU A 171 21.68 9.74 4.95
C LEU A 171 21.64 8.90 3.67
N GLU A 172 21.39 9.56 2.53
CA GLU A 172 21.34 8.91 1.22
C GLU A 172 22.46 9.47 0.32
N LYS A 173 23.31 8.60 -0.20
CA LYS A 173 24.43 9.00 -1.05
C LYS A 173 24.01 9.44 -2.46
N GLU A 174 22.89 8.89 -2.96
CA GLU A 174 22.38 9.17 -4.29
C GLU A 174 21.48 10.42 -4.29
N ALA A 175 21.20 10.92 -5.50
CA ALA A 175 20.25 12.02 -5.71
C ALA A 175 18.81 11.66 -5.39
N GLN A 176 18.47 10.36 -5.46
CA GLN A 176 17.12 9.86 -5.33
C GLN A 176 17.08 8.70 -4.34
N PRO A 177 16.08 8.67 -3.47
CA PRO A 177 15.83 7.54 -2.58
C PRO A 177 15.26 6.35 -3.35
N GLY A 178 15.18 5.19 -2.71
CA GLY A 178 14.57 3.98 -3.28
C GLY A 178 15.53 2.81 -3.49
N GLY A 179 16.84 3.08 -3.48
CA GLY A 179 17.85 2.02 -3.59
C GLY A 179 17.60 1.11 -4.81
N GLN A 180 17.56 -0.20 -4.59
CA GLN A 180 17.37 -1.20 -5.65
C GLN A 180 16.01 -1.13 -6.35
N ILE A 181 14.98 -0.53 -5.75
CA ILE A 181 13.67 -0.37 -6.40
C ILE A 181 13.78 0.53 -7.63
N ASN A 182 14.72 1.47 -7.66
CA ASN A 182 14.96 2.33 -8.81
C ASN A 182 15.41 1.55 -10.06
N LEU A 183 16.06 0.40 -9.89
CA LEU A 183 16.37 -0.53 -10.97
C LEU A 183 15.21 -1.50 -11.23
N ALA A 184 14.59 -2.02 -10.18
CA ALA A 184 13.52 -3.00 -10.29
C ALA A 184 12.26 -2.47 -11.00
N LYS A 185 12.00 -1.16 -10.95
CA LYS A 185 10.87 -0.52 -11.63
C LYS A 185 11.05 -0.29 -13.13
N MET A 186 12.28 -0.44 -13.66
CA MET A 186 12.62 -0.10 -15.05
C MET A 186 12.03 -1.04 -16.11
N PRO A 187 11.89 -2.37 -15.88
CA PRO A 187 11.26 -3.24 -16.86
C PRO A 187 9.79 -2.86 -17.11
N PRO A 188 9.27 -3.10 -18.32
CA PRO A 188 7.88 -2.84 -18.67
C PRO A 188 6.89 -3.43 -17.65
N ASN A 189 5.84 -2.69 -17.33
CA ASN A 189 4.78 -3.06 -16.38
C ASN A 189 5.24 -3.21 -14.92
N LYS A 190 6.42 -2.65 -14.57
CA LYS A 190 6.95 -2.61 -13.20
C LYS A 190 6.89 -1.22 -12.57
N GLU A 191 6.30 -0.25 -13.24
CA GLU A 191 6.25 1.17 -12.84
C GLU A 191 5.62 1.34 -11.45
N LYS A 192 4.66 0.49 -11.09
CA LYS A 192 3.98 0.51 -9.77
C LYS A 192 4.93 0.26 -8.58
N LEU A 193 6.11 -0.31 -8.82
CA LEU A 193 7.12 -0.43 -7.76
C LEU A 193 7.60 0.94 -7.27
N ALA A 194 7.55 1.98 -8.10
CA ALA A 194 7.86 3.34 -7.68
C ALA A 194 6.94 3.83 -6.55
N TRP A 195 5.67 3.45 -6.57
CA TRP A 195 4.70 3.85 -5.56
C TRP A 195 5.14 3.50 -4.14
N CYS A 196 5.75 2.32 -3.95
CA CYS A 196 6.26 1.91 -2.64
C CYS A 196 7.26 2.93 -2.08
N VAL A 197 8.19 3.42 -2.90
CA VAL A 197 9.19 4.39 -2.48
C VAL A 197 8.57 5.77 -2.25
N GLU A 198 7.69 6.22 -3.14
CA GLU A 198 6.99 7.51 -3.04
C GLU A 198 6.16 7.57 -1.74
N ASP A 199 5.40 6.51 -1.46
CA ASP A 199 4.56 6.41 -0.26
C ASP A 199 5.41 6.39 1.01
N LEU A 200 6.53 5.64 1.02
CA LEU A 200 7.46 5.59 2.15
C LEU A 200 8.12 6.94 2.41
N ILE A 201 8.57 7.66 1.37
CA ILE A 201 9.15 9.01 1.51
C ILE A 201 8.13 9.95 2.12
N THR A 202 6.91 9.97 1.57
CA THR A 202 5.84 10.85 2.04
C THR A 202 5.53 10.57 3.51
N ASN A 203 5.30 9.30 3.87
CA ASN A 203 4.96 8.92 5.23
C ASN A 203 6.13 9.16 6.23
N ALA A 204 7.38 8.91 5.83
CA ALA A 204 8.54 9.17 6.67
C ALA A 204 8.68 10.68 6.96
N LYS A 205 8.57 11.53 5.94
CA LYS A 205 8.63 12.99 6.11
C LYS A 205 7.49 13.52 6.97
N LEU A 206 6.27 13.08 6.75
CA LEU A 206 5.12 13.47 7.55
C LEU A 206 5.22 12.98 9.01
N ALA A 207 5.93 11.88 9.24
CA ALA A 207 6.25 11.42 10.60
C ALA A 207 7.35 12.24 11.29
N GLY A 208 8.06 13.11 10.55
CA GLY A 208 9.11 14.00 11.07
C GLY A 208 10.54 13.54 10.75
N ALA A 209 10.74 12.53 9.90
CA ALA A 209 12.08 12.14 9.48
C ALA A 209 12.69 13.14 8.49
N GLU A 210 13.96 13.49 8.69
CA GLU A 210 14.76 14.23 7.72
C GLU A 210 15.50 13.28 6.78
N ILE A 211 15.54 13.59 5.48
CA ILE A 211 16.25 12.80 4.48
C ILE A 211 17.26 13.71 3.76
N GLU A 212 18.53 13.41 3.97
CA GLU A 212 19.63 14.14 3.33
C GLU A 212 20.16 13.37 2.13
N TYR A 213 20.03 13.96 0.97
CA TYR A 213 20.54 13.42 -0.31
C TYR A 213 21.98 13.82 -0.56
N TYR A 214 22.66 13.14 -1.49
CA TYR A 214 24.07 13.37 -1.84
C TYR A 214 25.00 13.28 -0.62
N THR A 215 24.59 12.54 0.41
CA THR A 215 25.28 12.46 1.67
C THR A 215 25.80 11.05 1.94
N THR A 216 27.08 10.85 1.70
CA THR A 216 27.74 9.57 2.05
C THR A 216 27.92 9.47 3.54
N ALA A 217 27.45 8.36 4.13
CA ALA A 217 27.48 8.10 5.55
C ALA A 217 28.89 7.68 6.04
N LEU A 218 29.85 8.59 5.97
CA LEU A 218 31.18 8.42 6.57
C LEU A 218 31.08 8.54 8.10
N LYS A 219 31.96 7.87 8.82
CA LYS A 219 32.00 7.93 10.30
C LYS A 219 32.02 9.36 10.81
N SER A 220 32.89 10.21 10.26
CA SER A 220 33.00 11.62 10.62
C SER A 220 31.72 12.42 10.37
N ARG A 221 30.96 12.05 9.30
CA ARG A 221 29.66 12.68 9.02
C ARG A 221 28.59 12.25 10.02
N ILE A 222 28.53 10.97 10.35
CA ILE A 222 27.59 10.41 11.32
C ILE A 222 27.82 11.02 12.71
N GLU A 223 29.09 11.17 13.13
CA GLU A 223 29.46 11.74 14.43
C GLU A 223 29.00 13.20 14.61
N GLN A 224 28.85 13.98 13.51
CA GLN A 224 28.32 15.36 13.55
C GLN A 224 26.88 15.42 14.07
N TYR A 225 26.06 14.39 13.85
CA TYR A 225 24.69 14.33 14.39
C TYR A 225 24.65 13.93 15.87
N SER A 226 25.76 13.46 16.42
CA SER A 226 25.83 12.91 17.78
C SER A 226 24.69 11.92 18.04
N PRO A 227 24.49 10.90 17.19
CA PRO A 227 23.36 10.00 17.30
C PRO A 227 23.52 9.06 18.49
N LYS A 228 22.41 8.73 19.13
CA LYS A 228 22.36 7.65 20.14
C LYS A 228 22.34 6.27 19.48
N TYR A 229 21.75 6.17 18.31
CA TYR A 229 21.64 4.94 17.54
C TYR A 229 21.99 5.17 16.06
N VAL A 230 22.61 4.18 15.43
CA VAL A 230 22.87 4.14 14.00
C VAL A 230 22.28 2.85 13.46
N ILE A 231 21.54 2.95 12.35
CA ILE A 231 20.93 1.83 11.64
C ILE A 231 21.54 1.73 10.24
N CYS A 232 21.99 0.51 9.88
CA CYS A 232 22.61 0.20 8.59
C CYS A 232 21.76 -0.81 7.80
#